data_ddb24771e8b22ec4cbc133ae229b799f
#
_entry.id   ddb24771e8b22ec4cbc133ae229b799f
#
_cell.length_a   1.000
_cell.length_b   1.000
_cell.length_c   1.000
_cell.angle_alpha   90.00
_cell.angle_beta   90.00
_cell.angle_gamma   90.00
#
_symmetry.space_group_name_H-M   'P 1'
#
loop_
_entity.id
_entity.type
_entity.pdbx_description
1 polymer ?
#
loop_
_entity_poly.entity_id
_entity_poly.type
_entity_poly.pdbx_seq_one_letter_code
_entity_poly.pdbx_strand_id
1 'polypeptide(L)'
;MFGKRSNTPAAGGNRTPAVAEAPATPAPTQAPRSPAAGGGRGGELDSRLAEIKLNVFNDLMATVDLGEFAKLDHKSVRDAISEIVSEIINMRNLTLSAAEQQMVITEICNDVLGLGPLEPLLARDDIADIMVNGADKVYIETNGKIELTDIRFRDNQQLMNICQRIVSAVGRRVDEASPICDARLADGSRVNVIAPPLSIDGPALTIRKFRRDRLTLDKLVKFGSITPAGGRLLEIIGHCRINTIVSGGTGSGKTTLLNCLTTVSYTHLTLPTKRIV
;
A
#
# COMPACT_ATOMS: atom_id res chain seq x y z
N MET A 1 -49.12 13.71 51.30
CA MET A 1 -49.77 13.00 52.42
C MET A 1 -49.21 11.61 52.52
N PHE A 2 -48.76 11.30 53.71
CA PHE A 2 -48.05 10.09 54.11
C PHE A 2 -48.88 8.80 54.02
N GLY A 3 -48.21 7.66 53.79
CA GLY A 3 -48.80 6.35 53.96
C GLY A 3 -47.73 5.25 54.03
N LYS A 4 -47.44 4.82 55.24
CA LYS A 4 -46.40 3.92 55.74
C LYS A 4 -46.53 2.46 55.27
N ARG A 5 -45.37 1.84 55.20
CA ARG A 5 -44.93 0.44 55.37
C ARG A 5 -45.83 -0.50 56.13
N SER A 6 -45.84 -1.77 55.71
CA SER A 6 -45.84 -2.91 56.61
C SER A 6 -44.93 -4.03 56.08
N ASN A 7 -44.00 -4.39 56.92
CA ASN A 7 -43.04 -5.53 56.83
C ASN A 7 -43.77 -6.78 57.35
N THR A 8 -43.60 -7.93 56.74
CA THR A 8 -43.47 -9.23 57.45
C THR A 8 -42.76 -10.27 56.55
N PRO A 9 -41.86 -11.06 57.11
CA PRO A 9 -41.00 -11.99 56.37
C PRO A 9 -41.62 -13.41 56.35
N ALA A 10 -41.39 -14.10 55.26
CA ALA A 10 -41.56 -15.56 55.22
C ALA A 10 -40.37 -16.23 54.56
N ALA A 11 -39.77 -17.13 55.29
CA ALA A 11 -38.64 -17.97 55.01
C ALA A 11 -38.94 -18.98 53.89
N GLY A 12 -37.86 -19.38 53.19
CA GLY A 12 -37.82 -20.74 52.66
C GLY A 12 -37.35 -20.88 51.23
N GLY A 13 -36.18 -21.51 51.08
CA GLY A 13 -35.92 -22.31 49.93
C GLY A 13 -34.91 -21.77 48.92
N ASN A 14 -33.66 -21.84 49.32
CA ASN A 14 -32.50 -21.74 48.46
C ASN A 14 -32.46 -22.92 47.48
N ARG A 15 -32.76 -22.74 46.22
CA ARG A 15 -32.40 -23.62 45.11
C ARG A 15 -31.81 -22.79 44.02
N THR A 16 -30.49 -22.67 44.02
CA THR A 16 -29.71 -22.26 42.89
C THR A 16 -29.87 -23.26 41.74
N PRO A 17 -30.28 -22.84 40.54
CA PRO A 17 -30.18 -23.70 39.37
C PRO A 17 -28.71 -23.85 39.00
N ALA A 18 -28.29 -25.11 38.85
CA ALA A 18 -26.98 -25.48 38.39
C ALA A 18 -26.75 -24.83 37.00
N VAL A 19 -25.70 -24.02 36.92
CA VAL A 19 -25.18 -23.52 35.66
C VAL A 19 -24.59 -24.72 34.95
N ALA A 20 -25.21 -25.12 33.83
CA ALA A 20 -24.66 -26.11 32.93
C ALA A 20 -23.31 -25.59 32.39
N GLU A 21 -22.26 -26.32 32.72
CA GLU A 21 -20.91 -26.13 32.22
C GLU A 21 -20.94 -26.27 30.71
N ALA A 22 -20.65 -25.18 29.98
CA ALA A 22 -20.45 -25.20 28.55
C ALA A 22 -19.21 -26.05 28.23
N PRO A 23 -19.24 -26.90 27.18
CA PRO A 23 -18.11 -27.74 26.83
C PRO A 23 -16.91 -26.86 26.49
N ALA A 24 -15.77 -27.16 27.12
CA ALA A 24 -14.49 -26.50 26.89
C ALA A 24 -14.13 -26.52 25.39
N THR A 25 -13.95 -25.37 24.83
CA THR A 25 -13.39 -25.18 23.48
C THR A 25 -11.99 -25.81 23.45
N PRO A 26 -11.68 -26.73 22.55
CA PRO A 26 -10.33 -27.29 22.46
C PRO A 26 -9.35 -26.15 22.08
N ALA A 27 -8.23 -26.12 22.80
CA ALA A 27 -7.13 -25.20 22.50
C ALA A 27 -6.70 -25.38 21.04
N PRO A 28 -6.31 -24.28 20.36
CA PRO A 28 -5.85 -24.36 18.98
C PRO A 28 -4.60 -25.24 18.93
N THR A 29 -4.73 -26.38 18.28
CA THR A 29 -3.62 -27.28 17.95
C THR A 29 -2.63 -26.47 17.12
N GLN A 30 -1.44 -26.26 17.66
CA GLN A 30 -0.33 -25.67 16.89
C GLN A 30 -0.08 -26.60 15.70
N ALA A 31 -0.32 -26.07 14.51
CA ALA A 31 0.12 -26.70 13.28
C ALA A 31 1.64 -26.95 13.35
N PRO A 32 2.12 -28.11 12.88
CA PRO A 32 3.55 -28.39 12.88
C PRO A 32 4.27 -27.31 12.08
N ARG A 33 5.24 -26.65 12.72
CA ARG A 33 6.18 -25.77 12.05
C ARG A 33 6.89 -26.59 11.00
N SER A 34 6.60 -26.32 9.74
CA SER A 34 7.41 -26.83 8.64
C SER A 34 8.86 -26.42 8.87
N PRO A 35 9.83 -27.33 8.74
CA PRO A 35 11.23 -26.97 8.87
C PRO A 35 11.56 -25.98 7.74
N ALA A 36 12.18 -24.88 8.13
CA ALA A 36 12.79 -23.94 7.19
C ALA A 36 13.76 -24.72 6.30
N ALA A 37 13.39 -24.97 5.08
CA ALA A 37 14.24 -25.60 4.08
C ALA A 37 14.88 -24.49 3.23
N GLY A 38 16.21 -24.46 3.23
CA GLY A 38 17.00 -23.93 2.14
C GLY A 38 17.50 -22.48 2.24
N GLY A 39 18.04 -22.09 3.38
CA GLY A 39 18.92 -20.90 3.44
C GLY A 39 20.37 -21.31 3.21
N GLY A 40 20.83 -21.46 1.96
CA GLY A 40 22.17 -21.96 1.77
C GLY A 40 23.04 -21.31 0.69
N ARG A 41 22.49 -20.66 -0.31
CA ARG A 41 23.30 -19.96 -1.34
C ARG A 41 22.66 -18.65 -1.84
N GLY A 42 21.34 -18.50 -1.80
CA GLY A 42 20.66 -17.26 -2.18
C GLY A 42 20.89 -16.15 -1.16
N GLY A 43 20.77 -16.44 0.13
CA GLY A 43 20.91 -15.45 1.18
C GLY A 43 22.32 -14.85 1.34
N GLU A 44 23.37 -15.59 1.04
CA GLU A 44 24.76 -15.06 1.04
C GLU A 44 25.04 -14.16 -0.17
N LEU A 45 24.49 -14.50 -1.34
CA LEU A 45 24.58 -13.67 -2.54
C LEU A 45 23.79 -12.38 -2.39
N ASP A 46 22.59 -12.44 -1.84
CA ASP A 46 21.74 -11.27 -1.58
C ASP A 46 22.39 -10.34 -0.55
N SER A 47 22.99 -10.89 0.52
CA SER A 47 23.72 -10.11 1.54
C SER A 47 24.95 -9.42 0.95
N ARG A 48 25.71 -10.12 0.09
CA ARG A 48 26.88 -9.57 -0.60
C ARG A 48 26.48 -8.45 -1.56
N LEU A 49 25.43 -8.64 -2.35
CA LEU A 49 24.95 -7.60 -3.27
C LEU A 49 24.43 -6.38 -2.53
N ALA A 50 23.75 -6.57 -1.39
CA ALA A 50 23.28 -5.47 -0.54
C ALA A 50 24.45 -4.65 0.03
N GLU A 51 25.53 -5.31 0.47
CA GLU A 51 26.73 -4.64 0.96
C GLU A 51 27.47 -3.88 -0.16
N ILE A 52 27.61 -4.48 -1.33
CA ILE A 52 28.18 -3.83 -2.51
C ILE A 52 27.36 -2.59 -2.88
N LYS A 53 26.04 -2.72 -2.95
CA LYS A 53 25.11 -1.61 -3.25
C LYS A 53 25.29 -0.47 -2.26
N LEU A 54 25.38 -0.77 -0.96
CA LEU A 54 25.57 0.24 0.09
C LEU A 54 26.90 0.99 -0.09
N ASN A 55 27.98 0.26 -0.35
CA ASN A 55 29.29 0.86 -0.55
C ASN A 55 29.32 1.75 -1.79
N VAL A 56 28.78 1.27 -2.92
CA VAL A 56 28.71 2.04 -4.17
C VAL A 56 27.79 3.26 -4.01
N PHE A 57 26.68 3.12 -3.30
CA PHE A 57 25.78 4.25 -3.00
C PHE A 57 26.47 5.32 -2.15
N ASN A 58 27.24 4.94 -1.12
CA ASN A 58 27.97 5.89 -0.28
C ASN A 58 29.07 6.62 -1.07
N ASP A 59 29.79 5.91 -1.95
CA ASP A 59 30.81 6.52 -2.81
C ASP A 59 30.16 7.51 -3.80
N LEU A 60 29.03 7.12 -4.39
CA LEU A 60 28.26 8.01 -5.27
C LEU A 60 27.87 9.30 -4.53
N MET A 61 27.34 9.17 -3.30
CA MET A 61 26.93 10.33 -2.49
C MET A 61 28.13 11.21 -2.08
N ALA A 62 29.32 10.63 -1.94
CA ALA A 62 30.54 11.38 -1.65
C ALA A 62 31.13 12.09 -2.86
N THR A 63 30.88 11.58 -4.07
CA THR A 63 31.49 12.06 -5.32
C THR A 63 30.61 13.10 -6.03
N VAL A 64 29.29 13.00 -5.86
CA VAL A 64 28.30 13.74 -6.67
C VAL A 64 27.62 14.84 -5.85
N ASP A 65 27.62 16.07 -6.41
CA ASP A 65 26.77 17.13 -5.93
C ASP A 65 25.37 17.00 -6.56
N LEU A 66 24.41 16.52 -5.76
CA LEU A 66 23.01 16.38 -6.17
C LEU A 66 22.35 17.69 -6.61
N GLY A 67 22.92 18.84 -6.23
CA GLY A 67 22.46 20.17 -6.65
C GLY A 67 22.65 20.46 -8.14
N GLU A 68 23.65 19.87 -8.77
CA GLU A 68 23.85 20.00 -10.21
C GLU A 68 22.84 19.20 -11.02
N PHE A 69 22.44 18.03 -10.51
CA PHE A 69 21.43 17.18 -11.16
C PHE A 69 20.02 17.78 -11.16
N ALA A 70 19.72 18.67 -10.22
CA ALA A 70 18.41 19.34 -10.18
C ALA A 70 18.13 20.22 -11.41
N LYS A 71 19.13 20.50 -12.23
CA LYS A 71 19.06 21.34 -13.45
C LYS A 71 18.89 20.52 -14.73
N LEU A 72 19.11 19.19 -14.67
CA LEU A 72 19.08 18.29 -15.81
C LEU A 72 17.74 17.57 -15.89
N ASP A 73 17.38 17.10 -17.07
CA ASP A 73 16.20 16.26 -17.23
C ASP A 73 16.42 14.85 -16.65
N HIS A 74 15.34 14.20 -16.25
CA HIS A 74 15.37 12.89 -15.57
C HIS A 74 16.16 11.82 -16.33
N LYS A 75 16.16 11.86 -17.66
CA LYS A 75 16.85 10.89 -18.49
C LYS A 75 18.36 11.10 -18.44
N SER A 76 18.80 12.34 -18.65
CA SER A 76 20.24 12.70 -18.61
C SER A 76 20.85 12.45 -17.24
N VAL A 77 20.10 12.70 -16.16
CA VAL A 77 20.56 12.38 -14.79
C VAL A 77 20.71 10.88 -14.59
N ARG A 78 19.76 10.09 -15.09
CA ARG A 78 19.84 8.62 -14.98
C ARG A 78 21.05 8.06 -15.73
N ASP A 79 21.33 8.57 -16.93
CA ASP A 79 22.47 8.16 -17.74
C ASP A 79 23.78 8.55 -17.05
N ALA A 80 23.89 9.75 -16.50
CA ALA A 80 25.06 10.21 -15.75
C ALA A 80 25.32 9.38 -14.49
N ILE A 81 24.28 9.09 -13.69
CA ILE A 81 24.40 8.22 -12.50
C ILE A 81 24.84 6.81 -12.90
N SER A 82 24.29 6.27 -13.99
CA SER A 82 24.65 4.94 -14.49
C SER A 82 26.13 4.88 -14.88
N GLU A 83 26.66 5.91 -15.52
CA GLU A 83 28.06 6.02 -15.89
C GLU A 83 28.97 6.09 -14.65
N ILE A 84 28.68 6.99 -13.70
CA ILE A 84 29.44 7.14 -12.46
C ILE A 84 29.44 5.86 -11.63
N VAL A 85 28.27 5.20 -11.49
CA VAL A 85 28.17 3.92 -10.77
C VAL A 85 29.01 2.84 -11.46
N SER A 86 29.01 2.80 -12.79
CA SER A 86 29.85 1.85 -13.55
C SER A 86 31.33 2.12 -13.33
N GLU A 87 31.76 3.37 -13.28
CA GLU A 87 33.14 3.75 -12.96
C GLU A 87 33.55 3.34 -11.54
N ILE A 88 32.68 3.56 -10.54
CA ILE A 88 32.92 3.16 -9.14
C ILE A 88 33.09 1.64 -9.04
N ILE A 89 32.24 0.86 -9.71
CA ILE A 89 32.32 -0.61 -9.74
C ILE A 89 33.65 -1.05 -10.33
N ASN A 90 34.10 -0.42 -11.43
CA ASN A 90 35.36 -0.71 -12.08
C ASN A 90 36.57 -0.30 -11.21
N MET A 91 36.56 0.88 -10.61
CA MET A 91 37.64 1.34 -9.73
C MET A 91 37.84 0.44 -8.50
N ARG A 92 36.76 -0.08 -7.95
CA ARG A 92 36.83 -1.01 -6.81
C ARG A 92 37.11 -2.46 -7.20
N ASN A 93 37.28 -2.77 -8.49
CA ASN A 93 37.48 -4.13 -9.01
C ASN A 93 36.44 -5.13 -8.47
N LEU A 94 35.15 -4.70 -8.37
CA LEU A 94 34.12 -5.58 -7.88
C LEU A 94 33.78 -6.64 -8.94
N THR A 95 33.94 -7.91 -8.56
CA THR A 95 33.60 -9.03 -9.44
C THR A 95 32.09 -9.27 -9.46
N LEU A 96 31.41 -8.55 -10.35
CA LEU A 96 30.00 -8.68 -10.62
C LEU A 96 29.77 -9.22 -12.03
N SER A 97 28.75 -10.06 -12.20
CA SER A 97 28.28 -10.42 -13.53
C SER A 97 27.61 -9.21 -14.20
N ALA A 98 27.53 -9.19 -15.51
CA ALA A 98 26.84 -8.09 -16.22
C ALA A 98 25.38 -7.88 -15.77
N ALA A 99 24.69 -8.96 -15.40
CA ALA A 99 23.32 -8.88 -14.87
C ALA A 99 23.27 -8.25 -13.47
N GLU A 100 24.17 -8.63 -12.57
CA GLU A 100 24.29 -8.05 -11.23
C GLU A 100 24.68 -6.58 -11.28
N GLN A 101 25.61 -6.22 -12.16
CA GLN A 101 25.99 -4.82 -12.38
C GLN A 101 24.79 -3.98 -12.83
N GLN A 102 24.04 -4.45 -13.81
CA GLN A 102 22.85 -3.76 -14.30
C GLN A 102 21.75 -3.65 -13.22
N MET A 103 21.63 -4.67 -12.38
CA MET A 103 20.70 -4.66 -11.24
C MET A 103 21.12 -3.58 -10.22
N VAL A 104 22.36 -3.56 -9.80
CA VAL A 104 22.90 -2.56 -8.85
C VAL A 104 22.74 -1.14 -9.40
N ILE A 105 23.07 -0.90 -10.67
CA ILE A 105 22.88 0.39 -11.32
C ILE A 105 21.40 0.81 -11.28
N THR A 106 20.49 -0.08 -11.66
CA THR A 106 19.06 0.21 -11.70
C THR A 106 18.52 0.52 -10.31
N GLU A 107 18.91 -0.24 -9.30
CA GLU A 107 18.48 -0.03 -7.92
C GLU A 107 19.03 1.28 -7.35
N ILE A 108 20.29 1.61 -7.60
CA ILE A 108 20.89 2.89 -7.17
C ILE A 108 20.19 4.06 -7.87
N CYS A 109 19.94 3.96 -9.18
CA CYS A 109 19.17 4.98 -9.89
C CYS A 109 17.76 5.17 -9.28
N ASN A 110 17.09 4.08 -8.94
CA ASN A 110 15.77 4.14 -8.30
C ASN A 110 15.85 4.74 -6.88
N ASP A 111 16.92 4.46 -6.13
CA ASP A 111 17.12 5.04 -4.78
C ASP A 111 17.40 6.55 -4.85
N VAL A 112 18.15 7.00 -5.85
CA VAL A 112 18.54 8.42 -5.99
C VAL A 112 17.44 9.25 -6.64
N LEU A 113 16.85 8.78 -7.73
CA LEU A 113 15.92 9.54 -8.57
C LEU A 113 14.46 9.16 -8.38
N GLY A 114 14.21 7.90 -8.06
CA GLY A 114 12.87 7.32 -7.96
C GLY A 114 12.38 7.13 -6.53
N LEU A 115 11.50 6.17 -6.37
CA LEU A 115 10.92 5.78 -5.09
C LEU A 115 11.61 4.53 -4.51
N GLY A 116 12.86 4.29 -4.91
CA GLY A 116 13.69 3.21 -4.39
C GLY A 116 13.07 1.83 -4.56
N PRO A 117 13.02 1.02 -3.48
CA PRO A 117 12.48 -0.34 -3.52
C PRO A 117 11.00 -0.43 -3.91
N LEU A 118 10.25 0.69 -3.92
CA LEU A 118 8.84 0.70 -4.32
C LEU A 118 8.63 0.70 -5.83
N GLU A 119 9.62 1.09 -6.63
CA GLU A 119 9.49 1.20 -8.09
C GLU A 119 9.00 -0.09 -8.75
N PRO A 120 9.57 -1.27 -8.45
CA PRO A 120 9.10 -2.53 -9.02
C PRO A 120 7.65 -2.86 -8.64
N LEU A 121 7.21 -2.49 -7.43
CA LEU A 121 5.84 -2.72 -6.96
C LEU A 121 4.86 -1.75 -7.63
N LEU A 122 5.29 -0.50 -7.82
CA LEU A 122 4.48 0.51 -8.49
C LEU A 122 4.29 0.21 -9.98
N ALA A 123 5.27 -0.43 -10.62
CA ALA A 123 5.18 -0.83 -12.03
C ALA A 123 4.22 -2.01 -12.27
N ARG A 124 3.90 -2.82 -11.25
CA ARG A 124 3.00 -3.99 -11.38
C ARG A 124 1.54 -3.56 -11.33
N ASP A 125 0.75 -3.90 -12.35
CA ASP A 125 -0.68 -3.54 -12.43
C ASP A 125 -1.60 -4.45 -11.59
N ASP A 126 -1.13 -5.65 -11.20
CA ASP A 126 -1.88 -6.60 -10.39
C ASP A 126 -1.96 -6.22 -8.90
N ILE A 127 -1.09 -5.31 -8.44
CA ILE A 127 -1.08 -4.82 -7.07
C ILE A 127 -2.14 -3.73 -6.90
N ALA A 128 -2.99 -3.89 -5.91
CA ALA A 128 -4.01 -2.91 -5.53
C ALA A 128 -3.49 -1.92 -4.48
N ASP A 129 -2.95 -2.44 -3.40
CA ASP A 129 -2.43 -1.66 -2.28
C ASP A 129 -1.00 -2.09 -1.95
N ILE A 130 -0.14 -1.13 -1.61
CA ILE A 130 1.21 -1.33 -1.09
C ILE A 130 1.24 -0.75 0.32
N MET A 131 1.64 -1.56 1.29
CA MET A 131 1.65 -1.17 2.71
C MET A 131 3.04 -1.42 3.29
N VAL A 132 3.69 -0.36 3.75
CA VAL A 132 5.02 -0.39 4.35
C VAL A 132 4.91 -0.04 5.82
N ASN A 133 5.40 -0.90 6.68
CA ASN A 133 5.43 -0.71 8.13
C ASN A 133 6.87 -0.76 8.62
N GLY A 134 7.53 0.39 8.70
CA GLY A 134 8.96 0.47 8.93
C GLY A 134 9.78 -0.08 7.76
N ALA A 135 11.11 -0.12 7.90
CA ALA A 135 12.01 -0.50 6.83
C ALA A 135 11.90 -1.99 6.42
N ASP A 136 11.50 -2.87 7.34
CA ASP A 136 11.62 -4.32 7.17
C ASP A 136 10.37 -5.00 6.61
N LYS A 137 9.21 -4.35 6.66
CA LYS A 137 7.92 -5.01 6.37
C LYS A 137 7.18 -4.29 5.26
N VAL A 138 7.22 -4.86 4.08
CA VAL A 138 6.49 -4.39 2.91
C VAL A 138 5.45 -5.43 2.50
N TYR A 139 4.18 -5.08 2.59
CA TYR A 139 3.06 -5.91 2.19
C TYR A 139 2.45 -5.38 0.91
N ILE A 140 1.92 -6.27 0.11
CA ILE A 140 1.14 -5.94 -1.09
C ILE A 140 -0.23 -6.61 -1.02
N GLU A 141 -1.22 -5.97 -1.59
CA GLU A 141 -2.53 -6.59 -1.83
C GLU A 141 -2.65 -6.94 -3.32
N THR A 142 -2.78 -8.24 -3.60
CA THR A 142 -3.05 -8.78 -4.93
C THR A 142 -4.30 -9.63 -4.91
N ASN A 143 -5.27 -9.35 -5.79
CA ASN A 143 -6.54 -10.11 -5.87
C ASN A 143 -7.29 -10.24 -4.53
N GLY A 144 -7.22 -9.22 -3.66
CA GLY A 144 -7.87 -9.20 -2.35
C GLY A 144 -7.15 -10.01 -1.27
N LYS A 145 -5.93 -10.45 -1.52
CA LYS A 145 -5.07 -11.12 -0.53
C LYS A 145 -3.86 -10.26 -0.21
N ILE A 146 -3.54 -10.20 1.06
CA ILE A 146 -2.36 -9.49 1.56
C ILE A 146 -1.21 -10.48 1.69
N GLU A 147 -0.08 -10.14 1.08
CA GLU A 147 1.13 -10.95 1.07
C GLU A 147 2.32 -10.10 1.51
N LEU A 148 3.22 -10.70 2.32
CA LEU A 148 4.49 -10.09 2.67
C LEU A 148 5.46 -10.27 1.50
N THR A 149 6.16 -9.21 1.12
CA THR A 149 7.18 -9.25 0.07
C THR A 149 8.58 -9.45 0.67
N ASP A 150 9.54 -9.84 -0.16
CA ASP A 150 10.97 -9.89 0.21
C ASP A 150 11.64 -8.51 0.12
N ILE A 151 10.91 -7.50 -0.37
CA ILE A 151 11.43 -6.14 -0.51
C ILE A 151 11.59 -5.50 0.87
N ARG A 152 12.74 -4.86 1.07
CA ARG A 152 13.08 -4.14 2.31
C ARG A 152 13.74 -2.82 1.96
N PHE A 153 13.59 -1.85 2.84
CA PHE A 153 14.36 -0.63 2.83
C PHE A 153 15.65 -0.86 3.64
N ARG A 154 16.69 -0.11 3.32
CA ARG A 154 17.95 -0.15 4.04
C ARG A 154 17.78 0.22 5.51
N ASP A 155 17.03 1.30 5.76
CA ASP A 155 16.75 1.84 7.08
C ASP A 155 15.49 2.73 7.06
N ASN A 156 15.02 3.10 8.25
CA ASN A 156 13.86 3.98 8.40
C ASN A 156 14.12 5.40 7.85
N GLN A 157 15.37 5.83 7.75
CA GLN A 157 15.72 7.13 7.18
C GLN A 157 15.54 7.13 5.67
N GLN A 158 15.94 6.06 4.96
CA GLN A 158 15.66 5.91 3.53
C GLN A 158 14.16 5.92 3.27
N LEU A 159 13.38 5.16 4.06
CA LEU A 159 11.92 5.15 3.96
C LEU A 159 11.33 6.55 4.18
N MET A 160 11.81 7.28 5.20
CA MET A 160 11.36 8.63 5.49
C MET A 160 11.66 9.60 4.33
N ASN A 161 12.85 9.51 3.75
CA ASN A 161 13.24 10.33 2.60
C ASN A 161 12.34 10.05 1.38
N ILE A 162 11.99 8.79 1.14
CA ILE A 162 11.06 8.39 0.08
C ILE A 162 9.66 8.92 0.39
N CYS A 163 9.18 8.80 1.62
CA CYS A 163 7.90 9.38 2.04
C CYS A 163 7.86 10.89 1.78
N GLN A 164 8.89 11.62 2.20
CA GLN A 164 9.00 13.06 1.98
C GLN A 164 9.01 13.40 0.49
N ARG A 165 9.73 12.64 -0.34
CA ARG A 165 9.77 12.82 -1.80
C ARG A 165 8.39 12.66 -2.43
N ILE A 166 7.68 11.60 -2.07
CA ILE A 166 6.30 11.33 -2.53
C ILE A 166 5.37 12.50 -2.18
N VAL A 167 5.42 12.96 -0.93
CA VAL A 167 4.48 13.98 -0.43
C VAL A 167 4.84 15.36 -0.98
N SER A 168 6.14 15.64 -1.15
CA SER A 168 6.63 16.90 -1.72
C SER A 168 6.22 17.06 -3.18
N ALA A 169 6.16 15.98 -3.96
CA ALA A 169 5.71 16.00 -5.34
C ALA A 169 4.26 16.51 -5.50
N VAL A 170 3.45 16.44 -4.45
CA VAL A 170 2.08 16.97 -4.42
C VAL A 170 1.93 18.24 -3.58
N GLY A 171 3.06 18.91 -3.28
CA GLY A 171 3.09 20.18 -2.54
C GLY A 171 2.73 20.04 -1.07
N ARG A 172 2.90 18.84 -0.49
CA ARG A 172 2.69 18.59 0.94
C ARG A 172 4.01 18.26 1.61
N ARG A 173 4.02 18.20 2.95
CA ARG A 173 5.20 17.78 3.71
C ARG A 173 4.79 16.82 4.83
N VAL A 174 5.74 16.00 5.24
CA VAL A 174 5.66 15.10 6.38
C VAL A 174 6.95 15.21 7.16
N ASP A 175 6.84 15.52 8.44
CA ASP A 175 7.93 15.68 9.39
C ASP A 175 7.44 15.43 10.81
N GLU A 176 8.30 15.58 11.82
CA GLU A 176 7.94 15.41 13.22
C GLU A 176 6.85 16.38 13.69
N ALA A 177 6.77 17.58 13.11
CA ALA A 177 5.75 18.58 13.43
C ALA A 177 4.42 18.30 12.73
N SER A 178 4.46 17.63 11.58
CA SER A 178 3.30 17.23 10.79
C SER A 178 3.43 15.77 10.39
N PRO A 179 3.25 14.83 11.33
CA PRO A 179 3.62 13.43 11.13
C PRO A 179 2.60 12.63 10.32
N ILE A 180 1.47 13.19 9.95
CA ILE A 180 0.45 12.54 9.13
C ILE A 180 0.26 13.31 7.84
N CYS A 181 0.26 12.59 6.73
CA CYS A 181 -0.07 13.17 5.43
C CYS A 181 -0.93 12.23 4.61
N ASP A 182 -2.10 12.73 4.19
CA ASP A 182 -2.93 12.12 3.15
C ASP A 182 -2.77 12.91 1.87
N ALA A 183 -2.43 12.24 0.77
CA ALA A 183 -2.21 12.87 -0.51
C ALA A 183 -2.79 12.04 -1.65
N ARG A 184 -2.93 12.67 -2.81
CA ARG A 184 -3.27 12.00 -4.06
C ARG A 184 -2.19 12.30 -5.08
N LEU A 185 -1.58 11.25 -5.61
CA LEU A 185 -0.55 11.35 -6.63
C LEU A 185 -1.13 11.81 -7.99
N ALA A 186 -0.25 12.21 -8.89
CA ALA A 186 -0.64 12.65 -10.24
C ALA A 186 -1.35 11.56 -11.06
N ASP A 187 -1.04 10.29 -10.81
CA ASP A 187 -1.71 9.13 -11.43
C ASP A 187 -3.09 8.83 -10.83
N GLY A 188 -3.48 9.55 -9.77
CA GLY A 188 -4.74 9.37 -9.06
C GLY A 188 -4.66 8.42 -7.85
N SER A 189 -3.54 7.77 -7.63
CA SER A 189 -3.30 6.90 -6.47
C SER A 189 -3.36 7.70 -5.17
N ARG A 190 -3.87 7.07 -4.11
CA ARG A 190 -3.93 7.66 -2.77
C ARG A 190 -2.73 7.22 -1.96
N VAL A 191 -2.12 8.16 -1.27
CA VAL A 191 -0.99 7.91 -0.37
C VAL A 191 -1.33 8.40 1.01
N ASN A 192 -1.12 7.55 2.00
CA ASN A 192 -1.15 7.89 3.41
C ASN A 192 0.23 7.64 4.00
N VAL A 193 0.77 8.62 4.70
CA VAL A 193 2.04 8.53 5.41
C VAL A 193 1.81 8.85 6.88
N ILE A 194 2.37 8.04 7.75
CA ILE A 194 2.44 8.30 9.20
C ILE A 194 3.90 8.20 9.61
N ALA A 195 4.44 9.31 10.10
CA ALA A 195 5.83 9.42 10.52
C ALA A 195 5.98 9.36 12.05
N PRO A 196 7.18 9.11 12.57
CA PRO A 196 7.48 9.38 14.00
C PRO A 196 7.14 10.84 14.36
N PRO A 197 6.68 11.13 15.60
CA PRO A 197 6.58 10.21 16.73
C PRO A 197 5.30 9.35 16.79
N LEU A 198 4.37 9.48 15.83
CA LEU A 198 3.11 8.73 15.84
C LEU A 198 3.29 7.26 15.44
N SER A 199 4.25 6.97 14.59
CA SER A 199 4.63 5.62 14.21
C SER A 199 5.87 5.17 15.00
N ILE A 200 5.71 4.14 15.85
CA ILE A 200 6.75 3.72 16.81
C ILE A 200 7.85 2.91 16.11
N ASP A 201 7.47 2.05 15.17
CA ASP A 201 8.40 1.12 14.49
C ASP A 201 9.13 1.75 13.28
N GLY A 202 8.94 3.04 13.07
CA GLY A 202 9.42 3.77 11.90
C GLY A 202 8.27 4.30 11.04
N PRO A 203 8.55 5.00 9.94
CA PRO A 203 7.49 5.52 9.07
C PRO A 203 6.59 4.40 8.55
N ALA A 204 5.28 4.67 8.50
CA ALA A 204 4.30 3.82 7.83
C ALA A 204 3.82 4.52 6.56
N LEU A 205 3.81 3.79 5.45
CA LEU A 205 3.38 4.29 4.15
C LEU A 205 2.37 3.33 3.54
N THR A 206 1.22 3.86 3.13
CA THR A 206 0.22 3.09 2.38
C THR A 206 -0.06 3.78 1.07
N ILE A 207 0.09 3.04 -0.03
CA ILE A 207 -0.22 3.51 -1.38
C ILE A 207 -1.34 2.66 -1.94
N ARG A 208 -2.50 3.26 -2.16
CA ARG A 208 -3.63 2.63 -2.84
C ARG A 208 -3.62 3.04 -4.30
N LYS A 209 -3.24 2.11 -5.16
CA LYS A 209 -3.09 2.37 -6.59
C LYS A 209 -4.42 2.65 -7.27
N PHE A 210 -4.41 3.63 -8.16
CA PHE A 210 -5.56 3.92 -8.98
C PHE A 210 -5.60 2.95 -10.16
N ARG A 211 -6.58 2.04 -10.16
CA ARG A 211 -6.79 1.10 -11.28
C ARG A 211 -7.29 1.86 -12.49
N ARG A 212 -6.55 1.82 -13.57
CA ARG A 212 -6.93 2.43 -14.86
C ARG A 212 -8.01 1.62 -15.59
N ASP A 213 -8.05 0.32 -15.36
CA ASP A 213 -9.06 -0.57 -15.95
C ASP A 213 -10.43 -0.33 -15.31
N ARG A 214 -11.24 0.44 -16.04
CA ARG A 214 -12.64 0.64 -15.67
C ARG A 214 -13.42 -0.63 -15.89
N LEU A 215 -14.07 -1.10 -14.85
CA LEU A 215 -15.07 -2.15 -14.98
C LEU A 215 -16.32 -1.59 -15.66
N THR A 216 -16.89 -2.35 -16.59
CA THR A 216 -18.16 -2.05 -17.27
C THR A 216 -19.22 -3.02 -16.81
N LEU A 217 -20.51 -2.72 -17.07
CA LEU A 217 -21.60 -3.64 -16.75
C LEU A 217 -21.42 -4.99 -17.46
N ASP A 218 -20.92 -5.00 -18.72
CA ASP A 218 -20.60 -6.23 -19.44
C ASP A 218 -19.55 -7.09 -18.74
N LYS A 219 -18.50 -6.46 -18.20
CA LYS A 219 -17.47 -7.17 -17.42
C LYS A 219 -18.07 -7.77 -16.16
N LEU A 220 -18.99 -7.05 -15.47
CA LEU A 220 -19.67 -7.58 -14.28
C LEU A 220 -20.57 -8.76 -14.60
N VAL A 221 -21.23 -8.77 -15.76
CA VAL A 221 -22.01 -9.91 -16.26
C VAL A 221 -21.09 -11.10 -16.55
N LYS A 222 -19.96 -10.88 -17.22
CA LYS A 222 -18.97 -11.93 -17.52
C LYS A 222 -18.37 -12.55 -16.26
N PHE A 223 -18.18 -11.77 -15.21
CA PHE A 223 -17.73 -12.26 -13.90
C PHE A 223 -18.83 -12.96 -13.09
N GLY A 224 -20.06 -12.98 -13.59
CA GLY A 224 -21.20 -13.55 -12.86
C GLY A 224 -21.66 -12.72 -11.64
N SER A 225 -21.15 -11.49 -11.48
CA SER A 225 -21.54 -10.60 -10.37
C SER A 225 -22.97 -10.10 -10.51
N ILE A 226 -23.47 -9.97 -11.73
CA ILE A 226 -24.84 -9.61 -12.05
C ILE A 226 -25.33 -10.50 -13.20
N THR A 227 -26.65 -10.73 -13.25
CA THR A 227 -27.26 -11.47 -14.36
C THR A 227 -27.33 -10.59 -15.62
N PRO A 228 -27.40 -11.17 -16.82
CA PRO A 228 -27.56 -10.39 -18.06
C PRO A 228 -28.83 -9.49 -18.04
N ALA A 229 -29.92 -9.98 -17.47
CA ALA A 229 -31.15 -9.21 -17.31
C ALA A 229 -30.96 -8.05 -16.32
N GLY A 230 -30.22 -8.27 -15.21
CA GLY A 230 -29.85 -7.24 -14.26
C GLY A 230 -28.94 -6.18 -14.88
N GLY A 231 -27.99 -6.57 -15.74
CA GLY A 231 -27.15 -5.64 -16.49
C GLY A 231 -27.97 -4.70 -17.37
N ARG A 232 -28.92 -5.25 -18.14
CA ARG A 232 -29.85 -4.45 -18.97
C ARG A 232 -30.72 -3.51 -18.16
N LEU A 233 -31.24 -3.95 -16.99
CA LEU A 233 -32.03 -3.10 -16.11
C LEU A 233 -31.19 -1.93 -15.62
N LEU A 234 -29.95 -2.17 -15.21
CA LEU A 234 -29.01 -1.12 -14.75
C LEU A 234 -28.66 -0.14 -15.86
N GLU A 235 -28.53 -0.61 -17.11
CA GLU A 235 -28.38 0.26 -18.28
C GLU A 235 -29.57 1.21 -18.45
N ILE A 236 -30.81 0.68 -18.40
CA ILE A 236 -32.02 1.48 -18.50
C ILE A 236 -32.08 2.53 -17.36
N ILE A 237 -31.78 2.13 -16.13
CA ILE A 237 -31.72 3.02 -14.97
C ILE A 237 -30.72 4.14 -15.22
N GLY A 238 -29.53 3.84 -15.73
CA GLY A 238 -28.48 4.81 -16.06
C GLY A 238 -28.92 5.78 -17.16
N HIS A 239 -29.51 5.30 -18.25
CA HIS A 239 -30.02 6.13 -19.35
C HIS A 239 -31.18 7.02 -18.93
N CYS A 240 -32.10 6.50 -18.12
CA CYS A 240 -33.26 7.26 -17.60
C CYS A 240 -32.89 8.21 -16.46
N ARG A 241 -31.64 8.24 -16.01
CA ARG A 241 -31.15 9.06 -14.90
C ARG A 241 -31.98 8.91 -13.61
N ILE A 242 -32.38 7.70 -13.31
CA ILE A 242 -33.18 7.40 -12.12
C ILE A 242 -32.28 7.54 -10.89
N ASN A 243 -32.80 8.18 -9.85
CA ASN A 243 -32.09 8.28 -8.56
C ASN A 243 -31.85 6.88 -8.00
N THR A 244 -30.59 6.53 -7.81
CA THR A 244 -30.17 5.19 -7.41
C THR A 244 -29.33 5.25 -6.15
N ILE A 245 -29.66 4.41 -5.17
CA ILE A 245 -28.87 4.23 -3.95
C ILE A 245 -28.22 2.85 -4.01
N VAL A 246 -26.90 2.81 -3.85
CA VAL A 246 -26.13 1.57 -3.76
C VAL A 246 -25.62 1.41 -2.34
N SER A 247 -26.07 0.35 -1.65
CA SER A 247 -25.67 0.04 -0.28
C SER A 247 -25.02 -1.33 -0.15
N GLY A 248 -24.27 -1.54 0.90
CA GLY A 248 -23.57 -2.81 1.17
C GLY A 248 -22.38 -2.61 2.10
N GLY A 249 -21.76 -3.70 2.55
CA GLY A 249 -20.56 -3.69 3.40
C GLY A 249 -19.31 -3.16 2.71
N THR A 250 -18.23 -2.97 3.45
CA THR A 250 -16.92 -2.61 2.91
C THR A 250 -16.43 -3.73 1.98
N GLY A 251 -15.82 -3.37 0.85
CA GLY A 251 -15.33 -4.35 -0.13
C GLY A 251 -16.40 -5.00 -1.02
N SER A 252 -17.71 -4.74 -0.81
CA SER A 252 -18.80 -5.37 -1.59
C SER A 252 -18.96 -4.86 -3.03
N GLY A 253 -18.09 -3.97 -3.51
CA GLY A 253 -18.15 -3.45 -4.88
C GLY A 253 -19.12 -2.29 -5.12
N LYS A 254 -19.60 -1.59 -4.07
CA LYS A 254 -20.51 -0.44 -4.21
C LYS A 254 -20.02 0.63 -5.18
N THR A 255 -18.79 1.09 -4.96
CA THR A 255 -18.16 2.11 -5.80
C THR A 255 -17.92 1.59 -7.21
N THR A 256 -17.58 0.32 -7.34
CA THR A 256 -17.41 -0.35 -8.65
C THR A 256 -18.71 -0.33 -9.44
N LEU A 257 -19.82 -0.73 -8.83
CA LEU A 257 -21.13 -0.70 -9.48
C LEU A 257 -21.58 0.72 -9.83
N LEU A 258 -21.36 1.67 -8.93
CA LEU A 258 -21.65 3.09 -9.19
C LEU A 258 -20.84 3.62 -10.37
N ASN A 259 -19.55 3.28 -10.45
CA ASN A 259 -18.70 3.67 -11.57
C ASN A 259 -19.16 3.02 -12.89
N CYS A 260 -19.63 1.77 -12.85
CA CYS A 260 -20.21 1.12 -14.04
C CYS A 260 -21.48 1.83 -14.52
N LEU A 261 -22.35 2.26 -13.60
CA LEU A 261 -23.56 3.01 -13.95
C LEU A 261 -23.25 4.39 -14.54
N THR A 262 -22.24 5.07 -14.03
CA THR A 262 -21.83 6.40 -14.55
C THR A 262 -21.24 6.31 -15.97
N THR A 263 -20.64 5.19 -16.36
CA THR A 263 -20.14 5.01 -17.74
C THR A 263 -21.26 4.83 -18.75
N VAL A 264 -22.40 4.31 -18.35
CA VAL A 264 -23.60 4.15 -19.21
C VAL A 264 -24.38 5.45 -19.36
N SER A 265 -24.39 6.27 -18.34
CA SER A 265 -24.99 7.60 -18.37
C SER A 265 -24.11 8.52 -19.23
N TYR A 266 -24.46 8.68 -20.49
CA TYR A 266 -23.82 9.56 -21.49
C TYR A 266 -24.01 11.04 -21.15
N THR A 267 -23.61 11.43 -19.98
CA THR A 267 -23.58 12.83 -19.65
C THR A 267 -22.28 13.10 -18.95
N HIS A 268 -21.58 14.07 -19.46
CA HIS A 268 -20.71 14.89 -18.69
C HIS A 268 -21.42 15.19 -17.35
N LEU A 269 -21.22 14.32 -16.36
CA LEU A 269 -21.39 14.68 -14.99
C LEU A 269 -20.25 15.66 -14.68
N THR A 270 -20.28 16.81 -15.31
CA THR A 270 -19.81 18.01 -14.67
C THR A 270 -20.74 18.18 -13.50
N LEU A 271 -20.39 17.61 -12.34
CA LEU A 271 -20.87 18.13 -11.09
C LEU A 271 -20.66 19.63 -11.20
N PRO A 272 -21.74 20.46 -11.12
CA PRO A 272 -21.55 21.89 -11.05
C PRO A 272 -20.75 22.10 -9.77
N THR A 273 -19.44 22.22 -9.89
CA THR A 273 -18.60 22.79 -8.85
C THR A 273 -19.07 24.20 -8.70
N LYS A 274 -20.09 24.43 -7.87
CA LYS A 274 -20.32 25.76 -7.32
C LYS A 274 -19.00 26.16 -6.66
N ARG A 275 -18.20 26.95 -7.37
CA ARG A 275 -17.21 27.76 -6.72
C ARG A 275 -17.99 28.63 -5.74
N ILE A 276 -17.93 28.28 -4.47
CA ILE A 276 -18.25 29.21 -3.40
C ILE A 276 -17.03 30.12 -3.35
N VAL A 277 -17.23 31.35 -3.82
CA VAL A 277 -16.32 32.49 -3.64
C VAL A 277 -16.35 32.85 -2.17
#